data_d98d56715e40cbdc3eb8617c47ac8b6f
#
_entry.id   d98d56715e40cbdc3eb8617c47ac8b6f
#
_cell.length_a   1.000
_cell.length_b   1.000
_cell.length_c   1.000
_cell.angle_alpha   90.00
_cell.angle_beta   90.00
_cell.angle_gamma   90.00
#
_symmetry.space_group_name_H-M   'P 1'
#
loop_
_entity.id
_entity.type
_entity.pdbx_description
1 polymer ?
#
loop_
_entity_poly.entity_id
_entity_poly.type
_entity_poly.pdbx_seq_one_letter_code
_entity_poly.pdbx_strand_id
1 'polypeptide(L)'
;MENYIRKLGRNSIILSIILLVFGLFMYTNPISTINVMMIVFGVILVLDGLVHLVSYFAIKDEYRFFSSELVQAIIYIILGFVLMLNYYNISYLLPIVLGIWIVVESLFKLQIALNIRDIYDSHWGLLLGMSIITALLGAVILFNPVQSLALLTRICGVVLMIAEVISIFEGFSIISRVGKIKKVENEIKKEYKNIKSGK
;
A
#
# COMPACT_ATOMS: atom_id res chain seq x y z
N MET A 1 -18.51 -9.37 -23.63
CA MET A 1 -18.55 -8.84 -22.27
C MET A 1 -18.33 -9.94 -21.22
N GLU A 2 -18.97 -11.09 -21.32
CA GLU A 2 -18.87 -12.23 -20.39
C GLU A 2 -17.45 -12.78 -20.24
N ASN A 3 -16.75 -13.06 -21.35
CA ASN A 3 -15.37 -13.57 -21.30
C ASN A 3 -14.41 -12.58 -20.64
N TYR A 4 -14.71 -11.28 -20.70
CA TYR A 4 -13.94 -10.23 -20.04
C TYR A 4 -14.12 -10.28 -18.53
N ILE A 5 -15.37 -10.37 -18.03
CA ILE A 5 -15.69 -10.45 -16.60
C ILE A 5 -15.11 -11.73 -15.98
N ARG A 6 -15.21 -12.85 -16.67
CA ARG A 6 -14.60 -14.12 -16.25
C ARG A 6 -13.09 -14.07 -16.17
N LYS A 7 -12.47 -13.38 -17.14
CA LYS A 7 -11.01 -13.14 -17.13
C LYS A 7 -10.60 -12.24 -15.97
N LEU A 8 -11.39 -11.20 -15.68
CA LEU A 8 -11.17 -10.33 -14.51
C LEU A 8 -11.26 -11.12 -13.21
N GLY A 9 -12.32 -11.92 -12.99
CA GLY A 9 -12.45 -12.71 -11.77
C GLY A 9 -11.30 -13.72 -11.57
N ARG A 10 -10.84 -14.36 -12.67
CA ARG A 10 -9.70 -15.28 -12.61
C ARG A 10 -8.39 -14.56 -12.31
N ASN A 11 -8.15 -13.43 -12.94
CA ASN A 11 -6.93 -12.63 -12.70
C ASN A 11 -6.91 -12.08 -11.26
N SER A 12 -8.07 -11.68 -10.73
CA SER A 12 -8.21 -11.27 -9.34
C SER A 12 -7.82 -12.41 -8.38
N ILE A 13 -8.34 -13.62 -8.58
CA ILE A 13 -8.00 -14.77 -7.73
C ILE A 13 -6.50 -15.07 -7.79
N ILE A 14 -5.89 -15.06 -8.98
CA ILE A 14 -4.45 -15.31 -9.12
C ILE A 14 -3.64 -14.25 -8.37
N LEU A 15 -4.00 -12.98 -8.52
CA LEU A 15 -3.34 -11.88 -7.82
C LEU A 15 -3.50 -12.03 -6.30
N SER A 16 -4.70 -12.36 -5.83
CA SER A 16 -4.97 -12.57 -4.40
C SER A 16 -4.17 -13.72 -3.82
N ILE A 17 -3.97 -14.81 -4.56
CA ILE A 17 -3.11 -15.92 -4.11
C ILE A 17 -1.65 -15.45 -3.97
N ILE A 18 -1.14 -14.69 -4.93
CA ILE A 18 0.21 -14.14 -4.88
C ILE A 18 0.38 -13.23 -3.67
N LEU A 19 -0.59 -12.31 -3.45
CA LEU A 19 -0.55 -11.39 -2.32
C LEU A 19 -0.74 -12.10 -0.97
N LEU A 20 -1.52 -13.18 -0.92
CA LEU A 20 -1.66 -14.00 0.27
C LEU A 20 -0.33 -14.66 0.65
N VAL A 21 0.41 -15.23 -0.33
CA VAL A 21 1.75 -15.77 -0.12
C VAL A 21 2.72 -14.67 0.35
N PHE A 22 2.62 -13.48 -0.23
CA PHE A 22 3.40 -12.33 0.20
C PHE A 22 3.08 -11.90 1.65
N GLY A 23 1.80 -11.87 2.04
CA GLY A 23 1.37 -11.62 3.42
C GLY A 23 1.94 -12.65 4.41
N LEU A 24 1.98 -13.92 4.02
CA LEU A 24 2.60 -14.99 4.81
C LEU A 24 4.12 -14.77 4.95
N PHE A 25 4.79 -14.34 3.88
CA PHE A 25 6.20 -14.01 3.92
C PHE A 25 6.49 -12.79 4.83
N MET A 26 5.64 -11.75 4.79
CA MET A 26 5.70 -10.61 5.72
C MET A 26 5.58 -11.04 7.18
N TYR A 27 4.72 -12.00 7.48
CA TYR A 27 4.52 -12.50 8.84
C TYR A 27 5.72 -13.33 9.33
N THR A 28 6.23 -14.22 8.49
CA THR A 28 7.32 -15.15 8.88
C THR A 28 8.70 -14.49 8.88
N ASN A 29 8.97 -13.62 7.90
CA ASN A 29 10.27 -12.99 7.69
C ASN A 29 10.15 -11.45 7.55
N PRO A 30 9.73 -10.73 8.61
CA PRO A 30 9.41 -9.31 8.51
C PRO A 30 10.63 -8.45 8.12
N ILE A 31 11.81 -8.72 8.66
CA ILE A 31 13.02 -7.94 8.36
C ILE A 31 13.45 -8.14 6.91
N SER A 32 13.43 -9.38 6.41
CA SER A 32 13.74 -9.67 5.00
C SER A 32 12.74 -9.00 4.06
N THR A 33 11.47 -8.97 4.44
CA THR A 33 10.42 -8.26 3.68
C THR A 33 10.73 -6.77 3.56
N ILE A 34 11.10 -6.12 4.66
CA ILE A 34 11.44 -4.70 4.67
C ILE A 34 12.64 -4.44 3.76
N ASN A 35 13.68 -5.27 3.84
CA ASN A 35 14.86 -5.15 3.00
C ASN A 35 14.53 -5.29 1.51
N VAL A 36 13.68 -6.28 1.15
CA VAL A 36 13.20 -6.45 -0.23
C VAL A 36 12.39 -5.23 -0.67
N MET A 37 11.50 -4.72 0.18
CA MET A 37 10.74 -3.49 -0.12
C MET A 37 11.66 -2.30 -0.39
N MET A 38 12.71 -2.09 0.41
CA MET A 38 13.67 -1.00 0.19
C MET A 38 14.38 -1.13 -1.16
N ILE A 39 14.76 -2.35 -1.55
CA ILE A 39 15.36 -2.61 -2.86
C ILE A 39 14.36 -2.31 -3.98
N VAL A 40 13.12 -2.77 -3.85
CA VAL A 40 12.05 -2.53 -4.84
C VAL A 40 11.77 -1.02 -4.98
N PHE A 41 11.66 -0.29 -3.89
CA PHE A 41 11.52 1.17 -3.93
C PHE A 41 12.72 1.85 -4.58
N GLY A 42 13.94 1.39 -4.29
CA GLY A 42 15.15 1.87 -4.94
C GLY A 42 15.11 1.68 -6.46
N VAL A 43 14.69 0.49 -6.93
CA VAL A 43 14.52 0.20 -8.36
C VAL A 43 13.48 1.13 -8.99
N ILE A 44 12.32 1.31 -8.34
CA ILE A 44 11.26 2.20 -8.83
C ILE A 44 11.79 3.63 -8.97
N LEU A 45 12.52 4.15 -7.97
CA LEU A 45 13.10 5.49 -8.04
C LEU A 45 14.14 5.62 -9.17
N VAL A 46 14.99 4.61 -9.39
CA VAL A 46 15.93 4.63 -10.52
C VAL A 46 15.18 4.67 -11.85
N LEU A 47 14.13 3.85 -12.01
CA LEU A 47 13.33 3.84 -13.23
C LEU A 47 12.62 5.18 -13.45
N ASP A 48 12.05 5.76 -12.40
CA ASP A 48 11.40 7.08 -12.45
C ASP A 48 12.42 8.18 -12.80
N GLY A 49 13.59 8.16 -12.19
CA GLY A 49 14.70 9.05 -12.54
C GLY A 49 15.14 8.92 -13.99
N LEU A 50 15.16 7.71 -14.56
CA LEU A 50 15.43 7.51 -15.98
C LEU A 50 14.33 8.09 -16.88
N VAL A 51 13.07 7.98 -16.49
CA VAL A 51 11.93 8.61 -17.20
C VAL A 51 12.09 10.13 -17.22
N HIS A 52 12.41 10.76 -16.08
CA HIS A 52 12.69 12.20 -15.99
C HIS A 52 13.89 12.61 -16.83
N LEU A 53 14.94 11.78 -16.88
CA LEU A 53 16.10 12.02 -17.73
C LEU A 53 15.73 12.02 -19.21
N VAL A 54 14.96 11.04 -19.66
CA VAL A 54 14.45 10.98 -21.04
C VAL A 54 13.54 12.16 -21.34
N SER A 55 12.65 12.53 -20.42
CA SER A 55 11.78 13.69 -20.55
C SER A 55 12.56 14.99 -20.74
N TYR A 56 13.66 15.17 -20.00
CA TYR A 56 14.54 16.32 -20.14
C TYR A 56 15.10 16.47 -21.56
N PHE A 57 15.52 15.37 -22.19
CA PHE A 57 16.02 15.41 -23.58
C PHE A 57 14.91 15.59 -24.61
N ALA A 58 13.65 15.26 -24.27
CA ALA A 58 12.50 15.43 -25.13
C ALA A 58 11.92 16.86 -25.13
N ILE A 59 12.25 17.67 -24.11
CA ILE A 59 11.78 19.05 -23.98
C ILE A 59 12.55 19.93 -25.00
N LYS A 60 11.80 20.82 -25.69
CA LYS A 60 12.39 21.81 -26.61
C LYS A 60 13.32 22.75 -25.85
N ASP A 61 14.39 23.18 -26.49
CA ASP A 61 15.46 24.01 -25.89
C ASP A 61 14.94 25.28 -25.21
N GLU A 62 13.89 25.89 -25.74
CA GLU A 62 13.27 27.11 -25.21
C GLU A 62 12.69 26.92 -23.79
N TYR A 63 12.18 25.74 -23.46
CA TYR A 63 11.55 25.43 -22.17
C TYR A 63 12.48 24.67 -21.23
N ARG A 64 13.59 24.15 -21.71
CA ARG A 64 14.54 23.31 -20.94
C ARG A 64 15.15 24.07 -19.76
N PHE A 65 15.37 25.37 -19.90
CA PHE A 65 15.94 26.21 -18.86
C PHE A 65 15.04 26.33 -17.60
N PHE A 66 13.72 26.28 -17.78
CA PHE A 66 12.75 26.35 -16.69
C PHE A 66 12.31 24.97 -16.19
N SER A 67 12.81 23.92 -16.77
CA SER A 67 12.43 22.53 -16.44
C SER A 67 13.26 22.03 -15.27
N SER A 68 12.61 21.46 -14.26
CA SER A 68 13.25 20.78 -13.14
C SER A 68 13.57 19.30 -13.41
N GLU A 69 13.29 18.80 -14.61
CA GLU A 69 13.40 17.38 -14.99
C GLU A 69 14.79 16.80 -14.76
N LEU A 70 15.85 17.53 -15.11
CA LEU A 70 17.22 17.08 -14.92
C LEU A 70 17.57 16.92 -13.42
N VAL A 71 17.15 17.89 -12.61
CA VAL A 71 17.41 17.86 -11.16
C VAL A 71 16.66 16.70 -10.52
N GLN A 72 15.40 16.50 -10.90
CA GLN A 72 14.59 15.37 -10.42
C GLN A 72 15.19 14.03 -10.85
N ALA A 73 15.61 13.90 -12.11
CA ALA A 73 16.29 12.72 -12.62
C ALA A 73 17.51 12.34 -11.78
N ILE A 74 18.40 13.31 -11.53
CA ILE A 74 19.62 13.10 -10.75
C ILE A 74 19.28 12.70 -9.31
N ILE A 75 18.35 13.41 -8.65
CA ILE A 75 17.94 13.13 -7.27
C ILE A 75 17.36 11.72 -7.18
N TYR A 76 16.43 11.34 -8.05
CA TYR A 76 15.77 10.03 -7.99
C TYR A 76 16.74 8.88 -8.28
N ILE A 77 17.65 9.04 -9.25
CA ILE A 77 18.68 8.04 -9.53
C ILE A 77 19.60 7.87 -8.33
N ILE A 78 20.11 8.96 -7.74
CA ILE A 78 20.99 8.90 -6.58
C ILE A 78 20.28 8.26 -5.38
N LEU A 79 19.07 8.73 -5.05
CA LEU A 79 18.27 8.17 -3.95
C LEU A 79 17.95 6.69 -4.17
N GLY A 80 17.59 6.30 -5.39
CA GLY A 80 17.34 4.92 -5.74
C GLY A 80 18.56 4.02 -5.54
N PHE A 81 19.73 4.44 -6.00
CA PHE A 81 20.98 3.71 -5.75
C PHE A 81 21.35 3.66 -4.26
N VAL A 82 21.18 4.75 -3.52
CA VAL A 82 21.42 4.78 -2.08
C VAL A 82 20.52 3.79 -1.36
N LEU A 83 19.23 3.71 -1.71
CA LEU A 83 18.30 2.73 -1.14
C LEU A 83 18.70 1.29 -1.47
N MET A 84 19.12 1.03 -2.72
CA MET A 84 19.51 -0.33 -3.14
C MET A 84 20.81 -0.80 -2.49
N LEU A 85 21.80 0.08 -2.33
CA LEU A 85 23.11 -0.28 -1.79
C LEU A 85 23.13 -0.27 -0.26
N ASN A 86 22.31 0.57 0.39
CA ASN A 86 22.30 0.75 1.84
C ASN A 86 20.97 0.34 2.48
N TYR A 87 20.21 -0.56 1.84
CA TYR A 87 18.89 -1.00 2.31
C TYR A 87 18.87 -1.41 3.79
N TYR A 88 19.93 -2.09 4.23
CA TYR A 88 20.03 -2.57 5.61
C TYR A 88 20.10 -1.40 6.61
N ASN A 89 20.99 -0.45 6.40
CA ASN A 89 21.16 0.71 7.29
C ASN A 89 19.93 1.63 7.27
N ILE A 90 19.32 1.81 6.10
CA ILE A 90 18.13 2.64 5.93
C ILE A 90 16.91 1.99 6.59
N SER A 91 16.81 0.66 6.56
CA SER A 91 15.76 -0.08 7.28
C SER A 91 15.79 0.14 8.79
N TYR A 92 16.97 0.39 9.37
CA TYR A 92 17.12 0.79 10.77
C TYR A 92 16.76 2.26 11.02
N LEU A 93 17.09 3.14 10.09
CA LEU A 93 16.88 4.58 10.23
C LEU A 93 15.39 4.95 10.15
N LEU A 94 14.64 4.26 9.28
CA LEU A 94 13.23 4.54 9.01
C LEU A 94 12.37 4.54 10.29
N PRO A 95 12.38 3.50 11.14
CA PRO A 95 11.57 3.50 12.36
C PRO A 95 12.03 4.55 13.38
N ILE A 96 13.30 4.92 13.41
CA ILE A 96 13.80 6.00 14.27
C ILE A 96 13.19 7.33 13.86
N VAL A 97 13.21 7.65 12.57
CA VAL A 97 12.60 8.89 12.03
C VAL A 97 11.10 8.92 12.31
N LEU A 98 10.41 7.80 12.09
CA LEU A 98 8.98 7.68 12.40
C LEU A 98 8.70 7.82 13.90
N GLY A 99 9.50 7.21 14.75
CA GLY A 99 9.37 7.31 16.20
C GLY A 99 9.54 8.75 16.71
N ILE A 100 10.55 9.47 16.20
CA ILE A 100 10.74 10.91 16.49
C ILE A 100 9.52 11.70 16.05
N TRP A 101 9.03 11.48 14.82
CA TRP A 101 7.85 12.16 14.29
C TRP A 101 6.63 11.95 15.18
N ILE A 102 6.34 10.71 15.58
CA ILE A 102 5.21 10.36 16.44
C ILE A 102 5.32 11.03 17.80
N VAL A 103 6.51 11.07 18.40
CA VAL A 103 6.74 11.77 19.68
C VAL A 103 6.48 13.25 19.53
N VAL A 104 7.03 13.89 18.51
CA VAL A 104 6.82 15.32 18.25
C VAL A 104 5.32 15.63 18.04
N GLU A 105 4.63 14.84 17.23
CA GLU A 105 3.20 14.98 17.00
C GLU A 105 2.39 14.81 18.31
N SER A 106 2.77 13.88 19.16
CA SER A 106 2.10 13.65 20.44
C SER A 106 2.28 14.81 21.41
N LEU A 107 3.44 15.49 21.40
CA LEU A 107 3.68 16.70 22.20
C LEU A 107 2.78 17.85 21.74
N PHE A 108 2.59 18.04 20.42
CA PHE A 108 1.64 19.03 19.91
C PHE A 108 0.20 18.70 20.33
N LYS A 109 -0.22 17.45 20.26
CA LYS A 109 -1.55 17.01 20.73
C LYS A 109 -1.72 17.22 22.24
N LEU A 110 -0.67 16.97 23.03
CA LEU A 110 -0.66 17.22 24.46
C LEU A 110 -0.83 18.71 24.77
N GLN A 111 -0.10 19.58 24.07
CA GLN A 111 -0.23 21.02 24.21
C GLN A 111 -1.65 21.49 23.88
N ILE A 112 -2.24 20.99 22.81
CA ILE A 112 -3.62 21.33 22.42
C ILE A 112 -4.59 20.86 23.51
N ALA A 113 -4.45 19.64 24.04
CA ALA A 113 -5.31 19.11 25.08
C ALA A 113 -5.26 19.96 26.36
N LEU A 114 -4.07 20.47 26.75
CA LEU A 114 -3.89 21.35 27.90
C LEU A 114 -4.52 22.74 27.68
N ASN A 115 -4.39 23.29 26.45
CA ASN A 115 -4.96 24.61 26.14
C ASN A 115 -6.50 24.57 26.08
N ILE A 116 -7.10 23.48 25.60
CA ILE A 116 -8.55 23.32 25.52
C ILE A 116 -9.18 23.12 26.91
N ARG A 117 -8.44 22.62 27.88
CA ARG A 117 -8.89 22.47 29.26
C ARG A 117 -9.48 23.77 29.81
N ASP A 118 -8.89 24.91 29.46
CA ASP A 118 -9.27 26.23 29.98
C ASP A 118 -10.51 26.83 29.25
N ILE A 119 -10.96 26.18 28.13
CA ILE A 119 -12.05 26.68 27.27
C ILE A 119 -13.38 25.93 27.51
N TYR A 120 -13.51 25.14 28.57
CA TYR A 120 -14.77 24.42 28.91
C TYR A 120 -15.15 23.28 27.94
N ASP A 121 -14.20 22.58 27.34
CA ASP A 121 -14.54 21.40 26.52
C ASP A 121 -14.56 20.12 27.37
N SER A 122 -15.67 19.39 27.30
CA SER A 122 -15.89 18.11 27.99
C SER A 122 -14.92 16.99 27.55
N HIS A 123 -14.21 17.15 26.42
CA HIS A 123 -13.42 16.09 25.78
C HIS A 123 -11.89 16.26 25.95
N TRP A 124 -11.41 17.28 26.67
CA TRP A 124 -9.99 17.50 26.88
C TRP A 124 -9.24 16.30 27.48
N GLY A 125 -9.89 15.58 28.41
CA GLY A 125 -9.30 14.41 29.06
C GLY A 125 -9.07 13.24 28.10
N LEU A 126 -9.95 13.06 27.10
CA LEU A 126 -9.81 12.05 26.06
C LEU A 126 -8.64 12.40 25.13
N LEU A 127 -8.50 13.66 24.73
CA LEU A 127 -7.38 14.14 23.93
C LEU A 127 -6.05 14.00 24.68
N LEU A 128 -6.04 14.32 25.97
CA LEU A 128 -4.87 14.15 26.82
C LEU A 128 -4.48 12.67 26.94
N GLY A 129 -5.42 11.80 27.18
CA GLY A 129 -5.19 10.34 27.24
C GLY A 129 -4.63 9.79 25.93
N MET A 130 -5.21 10.18 24.79
CA MET A 130 -4.73 9.78 23.47
C MET A 130 -3.33 10.31 23.17
N SER A 131 -3.00 11.54 23.55
CA SER A 131 -1.65 12.10 23.35
C SER A 131 -0.59 11.37 24.17
N ILE A 132 -0.90 11.00 25.41
CA ILE A 132 0.00 10.20 26.27
C ILE A 132 0.23 8.81 25.65
N ILE A 133 -0.84 8.13 25.22
CA ILE A 133 -0.72 6.80 24.56
C ILE A 133 0.14 6.92 23.30
N THR A 134 -0.09 7.94 22.47
CA THR A 134 0.71 8.17 21.26
C THR A 134 2.18 8.45 21.57
N ALA A 135 2.46 9.24 22.64
CA ALA A 135 3.82 9.49 23.10
C ALA A 135 4.53 8.20 23.53
N LEU A 136 3.84 7.36 24.31
CA LEU A 136 4.37 6.07 24.75
C LEU A 136 4.67 5.14 23.57
N LEU A 137 3.78 5.08 22.57
CA LEU A 137 4.00 4.29 21.36
C LEU A 137 5.22 4.80 20.59
N GLY A 138 5.38 6.12 20.41
CA GLY A 138 6.56 6.71 19.80
C GLY A 138 7.85 6.40 20.57
N ALA A 139 7.81 6.45 21.91
CA ALA A 139 8.94 6.08 22.75
C ALA A 139 9.31 4.60 22.61
N VAL A 140 8.34 3.70 22.59
CA VAL A 140 8.59 2.25 22.37
C VAL A 140 9.27 2.01 21.02
N ILE A 141 8.87 2.72 19.97
CA ILE A 141 9.51 2.64 18.64
C ILE A 141 10.97 3.11 18.72
N LEU A 142 11.26 4.20 19.44
CA LEU A 142 12.61 4.73 19.58
C LEU A 142 13.55 3.80 20.37
N PHE A 143 13.03 3.15 21.43
CA PHE A 143 13.83 2.22 22.23
C PHE A 143 14.09 0.88 21.50
N ASN A 144 13.17 0.43 20.66
CA ASN A 144 13.28 -0.84 19.95
C ASN A 144 12.88 -0.72 18.47
N PRO A 145 13.63 0.06 17.66
CA PRO A 145 13.20 0.43 16.31
C PRO A 145 13.00 -0.78 15.40
N VAL A 146 13.91 -1.74 15.44
CA VAL A 146 13.86 -2.95 14.58
C VAL A 146 12.70 -3.85 14.96
N GLN A 147 12.50 -4.07 16.25
CA GLN A 147 11.42 -4.95 16.74
C GLN A 147 10.05 -4.32 16.47
N SER A 148 9.92 -3.01 16.66
CA SER A 148 8.69 -2.25 16.38
C SER A 148 8.34 -2.32 14.90
N LEU A 149 9.32 -2.14 14.00
CA LEU A 149 9.11 -2.25 12.57
C LEU A 149 8.76 -3.69 12.15
N ALA A 150 9.43 -4.69 12.73
CA ALA A 150 9.12 -6.08 12.50
C ALA A 150 7.71 -6.45 12.97
N LEU A 151 7.28 -5.94 14.12
CA LEU A 151 5.92 -6.13 14.64
C LEU A 151 4.89 -5.51 13.69
N LEU A 152 5.11 -4.26 13.27
CA LEU A 152 4.24 -3.57 12.32
C LEU A 152 4.12 -4.36 11.01
N THR A 153 5.23 -4.84 10.47
CA THR A 153 5.25 -5.64 9.25
C THR A 153 4.48 -6.94 9.41
N ARG A 154 4.58 -7.62 10.56
CA ARG A 154 3.78 -8.82 10.85
C ARG A 154 2.29 -8.51 10.89
N ILE A 155 1.89 -7.42 11.57
CA ILE A 155 0.49 -6.99 11.63
C ILE A 155 -0.03 -6.69 10.22
N CYS A 156 0.73 -5.96 9.41
CA CYS A 156 0.37 -5.69 8.01
C CYS A 156 0.24 -7.00 7.20
N GLY A 157 1.12 -7.96 7.42
CA GLY A 157 1.05 -9.29 6.80
C GLY A 157 -0.24 -10.04 7.14
N VAL A 158 -0.64 -10.02 8.42
CA VAL A 158 -1.92 -10.64 8.85
C VAL A 158 -3.11 -9.95 8.23
N VAL A 159 -3.14 -8.61 8.26
CA VAL A 159 -4.23 -7.82 7.65
C VAL A 159 -4.32 -8.09 6.15
N LEU A 160 -3.19 -8.16 5.45
CA LEU A 160 -3.12 -8.50 4.04
C LEU A 160 -3.67 -9.92 3.78
N MET A 161 -3.27 -10.91 4.57
CA MET A 161 -3.80 -12.27 4.43
C MET A 161 -5.32 -12.32 4.58
N ILE A 162 -5.88 -11.63 5.57
CA ILE A 162 -7.33 -11.57 5.78
C ILE A 162 -8.02 -10.91 4.57
N ALA A 163 -7.49 -9.79 4.09
CA ALA A 163 -8.02 -9.08 2.93
C ALA A 163 -8.02 -9.97 1.66
N GLU A 164 -6.94 -10.72 1.43
CA GLU A 164 -6.83 -11.56 0.25
C GLU A 164 -7.70 -12.82 0.31
N VAL A 165 -7.95 -13.36 1.50
CA VAL A 165 -8.96 -14.43 1.69
C VAL A 165 -10.35 -13.92 1.27
N ILE A 166 -10.72 -12.71 1.67
CA ILE A 166 -11.98 -12.08 1.28
C ILE A 166 -12.03 -11.88 -0.24
N SER A 167 -10.95 -11.35 -0.84
CA SER A 167 -10.85 -11.11 -2.29
C SER A 167 -10.96 -12.40 -3.11
N ILE A 168 -10.41 -13.51 -2.64
CA ILE A 168 -10.57 -14.83 -3.28
C ILE A 168 -12.05 -15.23 -3.26
N PHE A 169 -12.74 -15.05 -2.14
CA PHE A 169 -14.16 -15.38 -2.03
C PHE A 169 -15.02 -14.51 -2.95
N GLU A 170 -14.72 -13.22 -3.05
CA GLU A 170 -15.38 -12.30 -3.99
C GLU A 170 -15.14 -12.72 -5.45
N GLY A 171 -13.89 -13.02 -5.83
CA GLY A 171 -13.54 -13.49 -7.16
C GLY A 171 -14.30 -14.76 -7.57
N PHE A 172 -14.42 -15.71 -6.64
CA PHE A 172 -15.21 -16.93 -6.84
C PHE A 172 -16.70 -16.64 -7.01
N SER A 173 -17.24 -15.72 -6.21
CA SER A 173 -18.64 -15.27 -6.29
C SER A 173 -18.94 -14.62 -7.65
N ILE A 174 -18.04 -13.80 -8.17
CA ILE A 174 -18.17 -13.17 -9.49
C ILE A 174 -18.24 -14.25 -10.58
N ILE A 175 -17.33 -15.21 -10.59
CA ILE A 175 -17.28 -16.28 -11.58
C ILE A 175 -18.56 -17.12 -11.54
N SER A 176 -19.06 -17.45 -10.33
CA SER A 176 -20.27 -18.23 -10.12
C SER A 176 -21.51 -17.50 -10.63
N ARG A 177 -21.64 -16.18 -10.37
CA ARG A 177 -22.78 -15.36 -10.85
C ARG A 177 -22.79 -15.26 -12.37
N VAL A 178 -21.65 -15.06 -13.00
CA VAL A 178 -21.53 -15.03 -14.48
C VAL A 178 -21.96 -16.37 -15.08
N GLY A 179 -21.58 -17.48 -14.46
CA GLY A 179 -22.01 -18.83 -14.90
C GLY A 179 -23.52 -19.03 -14.85
N LYS A 180 -24.20 -18.52 -13.80
CA LYS A 180 -25.67 -18.58 -13.68
C LYS A 180 -26.38 -17.75 -14.76
N ILE A 181 -25.89 -16.52 -15.02
CA ILE A 181 -26.45 -15.64 -16.07
C ILE A 181 -26.40 -16.34 -17.43
N LYS A 182 -25.27 -16.99 -17.77
CA LYS A 182 -25.13 -17.74 -19.01
C LYS A 182 -26.10 -18.89 -19.14
N LYS A 183 -26.35 -19.61 -18.05
CA LYS A 183 -27.30 -20.71 -18.06
C LYS A 183 -28.69 -20.21 -18.41
N VAL A 184 -29.14 -19.13 -17.77
CA VAL A 184 -30.44 -18.49 -18.03
C VAL A 184 -30.52 -17.96 -19.47
N GLU A 185 -29.48 -17.28 -19.97
CA GLU A 185 -29.44 -16.79 -21.36
C GLU A 185 -29.58 -17.94 -22.38
N ASN A 186 -28.90 -19.06 -22.13
CA ASN A 186 -28.97 -20.22 -23.02
C ASN A 186 -30.35 -20.92 -22.98
N GLU A 187 -31.00 -20.95 -21.83
CA GLU A 187 -32.37 -21.45 -21.65
C GLU A 187 -33.36 -20.58 -22.44
N ILE A 188 -33.29 -19.27 -22.29
CA ILE A 188 -34.13 -18.31 -23.03
C ILE A 188 -33.90 -18.47 -24.55
N LYS A 189 -32.66 -18.57 -25.00
CA LYS A 189 -32.36 -18.78 -26.44
C LYS A 189 -32.93 -20.09 -26.99
N LYS A 190 -32.92 -21.17 -26.20
CA LYS A 190 -33.54 -22.44 -26.58
C LYS A 190 -35.06 -22.32 -26.70
N GLU A 191 -35.69 -21.65 -25.75
CA GLU A 191 -37.14 -21.43 -25.72
C GLU A 191 -37.60 -20.57 -26.92
N TYR A 192 -36.90 -19.48 -27.20
CA TYR A 192 -37.13 -18.67 -28.40
C TYR A 192 -37.01 -19.47 -29.72
N LYS A 193 -36.00 -20.36 -29.80
CA LYS A 193 -35.79 -21.20 -30.97
C LYS A 193 -36.94 -22.22 -31.15
N ASN A 194 -37.45 -22.78 -30.08
CA ASN A 194 -38.57 -23.72 -30.08
C ASN A 194 -39.88 -23.03 -30.51
N ILE A 195 -40.15 -21.82 -30.00
CA ILE A 195 -41.33 -21.03 -30.40
C ILE A 195 -41.26 -20.66 -31.87
N LYS A 196 -40.08 -20.28 -32.38
CA LYS A 196 -39.91 -19.91 -33.80
C LYS A 196 -39.95 -21.10 -34.76
N SER A 197 -39.66 -22.30 -34.28
CA SER A 197 -39.72 -23.55 -35.08
C SER A 197 -41.10 -24.23 -35.09
N GLY A 198 -42.12 -23.64 -34.46
CA GLY A 198 -43.50 -24.13 -34.51
C GLY A 198 -43.73 -25.45 -33.76
N LYS A 199 -42.88 -25.77 -32.79
CA LYS A 199 -43.06 -26.89 -31.86
C LYS A 199 -43.38 -26.38 -30.47
#